data_4d9d1db166a83403eeb07b76f653594d
#
_entry.id   4d9d1db166a83403eeb07b76f653594d
#
_cell.length_a   1.000
_cell.length_b   1.000
_cell.length_c   1.000
_cell.angle_alpha   90.00
_cell.angle_beta   90.00
_cell.angle_gamma   90.00
#
_symmetry.space_group_name_H-M   'P 1'
#
loop_
_entity.id
_entity.type
_entity.pdbx_description
1 polymer ?
#
loop_
_entity_poly.entity_id
_entity_poly.type
_entity_poly.pdbx_seq_one_letter_code
_entity_poly.pdbx_strand_id
1 'polypeptide(L)'
;MYYVISGVNGNLKAFLTFVSWIDSFDKDAVYIHLGDFIGEDNGWEFMNWAQENITPTGKYQAVLSRDIQMVLDTCNPSKKNEVTIYSAKRDYSLFYLQAMIPKDRKELIGFMESLPVCKEITCTNKTYYVVESWLDEYDLYLMKHGVHSGINKHELRMRCLYAGMNNDNKIDLQGVLIRNNRHKCIGIFGNVIHLPANQGIQCFCLEKRQFLSREVS
;
A
#
# COMPACT_ATOMS: atom_id res chain seq x y z
N MET A 1 -12.18 -14.93 -2.60
CA MET A 1 -11.12 -14.91 -1.54
C MET A 1 -10.37 -13.58 -1.57
N TYR A 2 -9.70 -13.21 -0.48
CA TYR A 2 -8.87 -12.00 -0.41
C TYR A 2 -7.40 -12.32 -0.71
N TYR A 3 -6.82 -11.51 -1.59
CA TYR A 3 -5.43 -11.62 -2.02
C TYR A 3 -4.69 -10.31 -1.78
N VAL A 4 -3.67 -10.33 -0.92
CA VAL A 4 -2.81 -9.16 -0.68
C VAL A 4 -1.62 -9.23 -1.63
N ILE A 5 -1.39 -8.15 -2.39
CA ILE A 5 -0.38 -8.10 -3.46
C ILE A 5 0.61 -6.97 -3.20
N SER A 6 1.89 -7.26 -3.42
CA SER A 6 3.02 -6.35 -3.36
C SER A 6 4.02 -6.62 -4.50
N GLY A 7 5.01 -5.75 -4.67
CA GLY A 7 6.13 -5.97 -5.58
C GLY A 7 5.84 -5.70 -7.05
N VAL A 8 4.79 -4.97 -7.34
CA VAL A 8 4.40 -4.62 -8.71
C VAL A 8 5.25 -3.47 -9.28
N ASN A 9 5.74 -2.58 -8.41
CA ASN A 9 6.65 -1.47 -8.76
C ASN A 9 6.15 -0.61 -9.95
N GLY A 10 4.86 -0.27 -9.97
CA GLY A 10 4.25 0.54 -11.01
C GLY A 10 3.96 -0.18 -12.34
N ASN A 11 4.26 -1.47 -12.46
CA ASN A 11 4.05 -2.23 -13.68
C ASN A 11 2.59 -2.73 -13.79
N LEU A 12 1.71 -1.92 -14.38
CA LEU A 12 0.30 -2.26 -14.57
C LEU A 12 0.10 -3.55 -15.36
N LYS A 13 0.86 -3.76 -16.43
CA LYS A 13 0.74 -4.96 -17.29
C LYS A 13 1.04 -6.22 -16.48
N ALA A 14 2.10 -6.21 -15.69
CA ALA A 14 2.46 -7.33 -14.82
C ALA A 14 1.38 -7.59 -13.77
N PHE A 15 0.83 -6.54 -13.14
CA PHE A 15 -0.27 -6.65 -12.20
C PHE A 15 -1.51 -7.28 -12.84
N LEU A 16 -1.98 -6.75 -13.98
CA LEU A 16 -3.17 -7.27 -14.67
C LEU A 16 -2.97 -8.72 -15.14
N THR A 17 -1.77 -9.07 -15.60
CA THR A 17 -1.45 -10.45 -15.96
C THR A 17 -1.53 -11.38 -14.74
N PHE A 18 -1.03 -10.93 -13.61
CA PHE A 18 -1.05 -11.70 -12.36
C PHE A 18 -2.47 -11.90 -11.82
N VAL A 19 -3.28 -10.84 -11.76
CA VAL A 19 -4.68 -10.94 -11.29
C VAL A 19 -5.54 -11.75 -12.25
N SER A 20 -5.32 -11.65 -13.56
CA SER A 20 -6.01 -12.48 -14.55
C SER A 20 -5.71 -13.98 -14.37
N TRP A 21 -4.50 -14.32 -13.97
CA TRP A 21 -4.15 -15.69 -13.61
C TRP A 21 -4.92 -16.16 -12.38
N ILE A 22 -5.03 -15.36 -11.32
CA ILE A 22 -5.84 -15.71 -10.14
C ILE A 22 -7.31 -15.82 -10.53
N ASP A 23 -7.84 -14.90 -11.33
CA ASP A 23 -9.23 -14.92 -11.82
C ASP A 23 -9.57 -16.19 -12.62
N SER A 24 -8.57 -16.88 -13.15
CA SER A 24 -8.81 -18.16 -13.87
C SER A 24 -9.30 -19.30 -12.97
N PHE A 25 -9.01 -19.24 -11.65
CA PHE A 25 -9.41 -20.24 -10.67
C PHE A 25 -10.22 -19.68 -9.47
N ASP A 26 -10.28 -18.35 -9.30
CA ASP A 26 -11.10 -17.67 -8.29
C ASP A 26 -11.77 -16.43 -8.88
N LYS A 27 -12.99 -16.59 -9.39
CA LYS A 27 -13.75 -15.52 -10.06
C LYS A 27 -14.19 -14.40 -9.11
N ASP A 28 -14.34 -14.72 -7.82
CA ASP A 28 -14.78 -13.79 -6.78
C ASP A 28 -13.59 -13.22 -5.99
N ALA A 29 -12.38 -13.29 -6.57
CA ALA A 29 -11.18 -12.75 -5.94
C ALA A 29 -11.30 -11.24 -5.68
N VAL A 30 -10.89 -10.83 -4.47
CA VAL A 30 -10.73 -9.44 -4.06
C VAL A 30 -9.24 -9.18 -3.83
N TYR A 31 -8.71 -8.16 -4.49
CA TYR A 31 -7.30 -7.84 -4.47
C TYR A 31 -7.03 -6.61 -3.61
N ILE A 32 -6.04 -6.70 -2.71
CA ILE A 32 -5.61 -5.60 -1.85
C ILE A 32 -4.15 -5.32 -2.15
N HIS A 33 -3.90 -4.17 -2.76
CA HIS A 33 -2.56 -3.74 -3.15
C HIS A 33 -1.89 -2.95 -2.02
N LEU A 34 -0.61 -3.22 -1.76
CA LEU A 34 0.18 -2.50 -0.73
C LEU A 34 0.66 -1.10 -1.18
N GLY A 35 0.01 -0.51 -2.21
CA GLY A 35 0.20 0.89 -2.59
C GLY A 35 1.43 1.18 -3.46
N ASP A 36 2.07 0.16 -4.02
CA ASP A 36 3.29 0.25 -4.84
C ASP A 36 2.94 0.58 -6.32
N PHE A 37 2.17 1.68 -6.53
CA PHE A 37 1.67 2.08 -7.85
C PHE A 37 2.66 2.88 -8.67
N ILE A 38 3.64 3.52 -8.03
CA ILE A 38 4.60 4.40 -8.69
C ILE A 38 5.87 3.61 -8.99
N GLY A 39 6.16 3.40 -10.28
CA GLY A 39 7.38 2.78 -10.78
C GLY A 39 8.45 3.81 -11.16
N GLU A 40 9.61 3.32 -11.58
CA GLU A 40 10.70 4.17 -12.05
C GLU A 40 10.45 4.64 -13.50
N ASP A 41 9.83 3.78 -14.33
CA ASP A 41 9.75 4.00 -15.77
C ASP A 41 8.36 4.42 -16.29
N ASN A 42 7.24 3.94 -15.73
CA ASN A 42 5.88 4.19 -16.21
C ASN A 42 4.82 4.17 -15.10
N GLY A 43 5.17 4.57 -13.89
CA GLY A 43 4.30 4.42 -12.72
C GLY A 43 2.95 5.13 -12.77
N TRP A 44 2.78 6.09 -13.70
CA TRP A 44 1.53 6.86 -13.79
C TRP A 44 0.42 6.13 -14.52
N GLU A 45 0.74 5.24 -15.44
CA GLU A 45 -0.28 4.40 -16.07
C GLU A 45 -1.01 3.56 -15.01
N PHE A 46 -0.26 2.98 -14.07
CA PHE A 46 -0.85 2.23 -12.98
C PHE A 46 -1.62 3.13 -11.99
N MET A 47 -1.11 4.32 -11.69
CA MET A 47 -1.79 5.26 -10.81
C MET A 47 -3.12 5.75 -11.41
N ASN A 48 -3.17 6.04 -12.71
CA ASN A 48 -4.40 6.42 -13.40
C ASN A 48 -5.40 5.25 -13.40
N TRP A 49 -4.94 4.05 -13.73
CA TRP A 49 -5.77 2.86 -13.64
C TRP A 49 -6.29 2.63 -12.20
N ALA A 50 -5.44 2.84 -11.20
CA ALA A 50 -5.80 2.70 -9.80
C ALA A 50 -6.90 3.68 -9.39
N GLN A 51 -6.81 4.94 -9.82
CA GLN A 51 -7.84 5.95 -9.58
C GLN A 51 -9.22 5.55 -10.13
N GLU A 52 -9.25 4.90 -11.29
CA GLU A 52 -10.50 4.49 -11.94
C GLU A 52 -11.07 3.18 -11.35
N ASN A 53 -10.24 2.28 -10.87
CA ASN A 53 -10.62 0.90 -10.56
C ASN A 53 -10.59 0.55 -9.06
N ILE A 54 -9.83 1.28 -8.24
CA ILE A 54 -9.71 1.02 -6.81
C ILE A 54 -10.82 1.73 -6.05
N THR A 55 -11.54 0.94 -5.26
CA THR A 55 -12.59 1.46 -4.36
C THR A 55 -12.45 0.82 -2.98
N PRO A 56 -13.02 1.43 -1.92
CA PRO A 56 -12.89 0.90 -0.55
C PRO A 56 -13.42 -0.54 -0.36
N THR A 57 -14.41 -0.95 -1.15
CA THR A 57 -15.12 -2.24 -1.00
C THR A 57 -15.21 -3.04 -2.30
N GLY A 58 -14.60 -2.57 -3.39
CA GLY A 58 -14.66 -3.22 -4.70
C GLY A 58 -13.70 -4.41 -4.83
N LYS A 59 -13.64 -4.93 -6.05
CA LYS A 59 -12.73 -6.01 -6.42
C LYS A 59 -11.26 -5.62 -6.22
N TYR A 60 -10.91 -4.37 -6.53
CA TYR A 60 -9.58 -3.82 -6.35
C TYR A 60 -9.59 -2.81 -5.21
N GLN A 61 -8.72 -3.00 -4.26
CA GLN A 61 -8.57 -2.18 -3.06
C GLN A 61 -7.09 -1.91 -2.83
N ALA A 62 -6.76 -0.88 -2.06
CA ALA A 62 -5.37 -0.59 -1.75
C ALA A 62 -5.21 0.09 -0.40
N VAL A 63 -3.97 0.12 0.09
CA VAL A 63 -3.53 0.97 1.19
C VAL A 63 -2.55 2.03 0.71
N LEU A 64 -2.41 3.09 1.49
CA LEU A 64 -1.47 4.16 1.24
C LEU A 64 -0.03 3.66 1.39
N SER A 65 0.83 3.98 0.42
CA SER A 65 2.26 3.69 0.50
C SER A 65 3.10 4.94 0.81
N ARG A 66 4.36 4.71 1.18
CA ARG A 66 5.34 5.78 1.39
C ARG A 66 5.56 6.62 0.13
N ASP A 67 5.66 5.97 -1.02
CA ASP A 67 5.91 6.66 -2.29
C ASP A 67 4.75 7.61 -2.61
N ILE A 68 3.50 7.19 -2.40
CA ILE A 68 2.32 8.04 -2.56
C ILE A 68 2.30 9.17 -1.53
N GLN A 69 2.58 8.88 -0.26
CA GLN A 69 2.61 9.91 0.78
C GLN A 69 3.70 10.96 0.50
N MET A 70 4.86 10.54 0.01
CA MET A 70 5.93 11.44 -0.38
C MET A 70 5.51 12.40 -1.52
N VAL A 71 4.75 11.89 -2.49
CA VAL A 71 4.16 12.73 -3.55
C VAL A 71 3.18 13.74 -2.97
N LEU A 72 2.27 13.30 -2.07
CA LEU A 72 1.31 14.18 -1.39
C LEU A 72 2.00 15.27 -0.57
N ASP A 73 3.04 14.93 0.18
CA ASP A 73 3.81 15.91 0.99
C ASP A 73 4.50 16.96 0.11
N THR A 74 4.97 16.55 -1.05
CA THR A 74 5.61 17.46 -2.01
C THR A 74 4.58 18.39 -2.70
N CYS A 75 3.35 17.93 -2.86
CA CYS A 75 2.25 18.76 -3.38
C CYS A 75 1.72 19.76 -2.35
N ASN A 76 2.05 19.59 -1.06
CA ASN A 76 1.57 20.46 0.01
C ASN A 76 2.53 21.66 0.19
N PRO A 77 2.09 22.92 -0.10
CA PRO A 77 2.94 24.11 -0.01
C PRO A 77 3.52 24.34 1.38
N SER A 78 2.81 23.93 2.44
CA SER A 78 3.25 24.12 3.84
C SER A 78 4.38 23.19 4.24
N LYS A 79 4.67 22.13 3.46
CA LYS A 79 5.66 21.08 3.77
C LYS A 79 6.88 21.07 2.85
N LYS A 80 6.97 21.99 1.90
CA LYS A 80 8.07 22.04 0.91
C LYS A 80 9.46 22.02 1.53
N ASN A 81 9.64 22.46 2.77
CA ASN A 81 10.94 22.54 3.43
C ASN A 81 11.30 21.30 4.27
N GLU A 82 10.38 20.35 4.46
CA GLU A 82 10.61 19.17 5.32
C GLU A 82 11.03 17.93 4.53
N VAL A 83 10.79 17.91 3.22
CA VAL A 83 11.05 16.73 2.38
C VAL A 83 12.45 16.78 1.80
N THR A 84 13.42 16.32 2.57
CA THR A 84 14.84 16.22 2.16
C THR A 84 15.19 14.94 1.40
N ILE A 85 14.22 14.04 1.17
CA ILE A 85 14.49 12.76 0.50
C ILE A 85 14.39 12.94 -1.01
N TYR A 86 15.51 13.08 -1.65
CA TYR A 86 15.63 12.98 -3.12
C TYR A 86 15.33 11.53 -3.56
N SER A 87 14.33 11.35 -4.40
CA SER A 87 14.17 10.10 -5.13
C SER A 87 13.77 10.41 -6.57
N ALA A 88 14.30 9.65 -7.52
CA ALA A 88 13.91 9.76 -8.94
C ALA A 88 12.40 9.61 -9.13
N LYS A 89 11.77 8.73 -8.36
CA LYS A 89 10.30 8.55 -8.34
C LYS A 89 9.56 9.84 -7.98
N ARG A 90 10.03 10.58 -6.99
CA ARG A 90 9.42 11.84 -6.56
C ARG A 90 9.50 12.90 -7.66
N ASP A 91 10.69 13.07 -8.23
CA ASP A 91 10.93 14.12 -9.22
C ASP A 91 10.14 13.85 -10.51
N TYR A 92 10.10 12.60 -10.95
CA TYR A 92 9.25 12.16 -12.07
C TYR A 92 7.76 12.39 -11.78
N SER A 93 7.31 12.05 -10.56
CA SER A 93 5.92 12.23 -10.14
C SER A 93 5.51 13.70 -10.13
N LEU A 94 6.39 14.58 -9.64
CA LEU A 94 6.15 16.02 -9.66
C LEU A 94 6.04 16.57 -11.07
N PHE A 95 6.95 16.18 -11.95
CA PHE A 95 6.91 16.60 -13.34
C PHE A 95 5.59 16.19 -14.01
N TYR A 96 5.16 14.94 -13.80
CA TYR A 96 3.91 14.44 -14.34
C TYR A 96 2.69 15.22 -13.80
N LEU A 97 2.62 15.43 -12.48
CA LEU A 97 1.53 16.20 -11.86
C LEU A 97 1.50 17.65 -12.33
N GLN A 98 2.66 18.27 -12.56
CA GLN A 98 2.73 19.62 -13.09
C GLN A 98 2.24 19.72 -14.54
N ALA A 99 2.46 18.68 -15.33
CA ALA A 99 2.00 18.61 -16.71
C ALA A 99 0.49 18.35 -16.85
N MET A 100 -0.16 17.84 -15.81
CA MET A 100 -1.61 17.58 -15.81
C MET A 100 -2.42 18.87 -15.78
N ILE A 101 -3.59 18.85 -16.42
CA ILE A 101 -4.58 19.93 -16.23
C ILE A 101 -5.01 20.01 -14.76
N PRO A 102 -5.31 21.22 -14.24
CA PRO A 102 -5.58 21.41 -12.81
C PRO A 102 -6.71 20.55 -12.24
N LYS A 103 -7.74 20.28 -13.04
CA LYS A 103 -8.87 19.43 -12.62
C LYS A 103 -8.42 18.00 -12.36
N ASP A 104 -7.77 17.36 -13.35
CA ASP A 104 -7.35 15.94 -13.26
C ASP A 104 -6.31 15.75 -12.15
N ARG A 105 -5.39 16.72 -12.02
CA ARG A 105 -4.44 16.74 -10.90
C ARG A 105 -5.12 16.77 -9.55
N LYS A 106 -6.16 17.59 -9.38
CA LYS A 106 -6.93 17.67 -8.12
C LYS A 106 -7.65 16.36 -7.82
N GLU A 107 -8.25 15.75 -8.85
CA GLU A 107 -8.95 14.46 -8.70
C GLU A 107 -7.97 13.34 -8.32
N LEU A 108 -6.80 13.28 -8.95
CA LEU A 108 -5.78 12.29 -8.64
C LEU A 108 -5.18 12.48 -7.23
N ILE A 109 -4.91 13.72 -6.81
CA ILE A 109 -4.48 14.01 -5.43
C ILE A 109 -5.57 13.59 -4.45
N GLY A 110 -6.84 13.90 -4.72
CA GLY A 110 -7.97 13.47 -3.89
C GLY A 110 -8.07 11.95 -3.77
N PHE A 111 -7.83 11.20 -4.85
CA PHE A 111 -7.76 9.74 -4.81
C PHE A 111 -6.62 9.27 -3.89
N MET A 112 -5.41 9.78 -4.09
CA MET A 112 -4.25 9.42 -3.25
C MET A 112 -4.49 9.71 -1.76
N GLU A 113 -5.11 10.85 -1.44
CA GLU A 113 -5.48 11.23 -0.07
C GLU A 113 -6.56 10.33 0.54
N SER A 114 -7.41 9.74 -0.29
CA SER A 114 -8.50 8.85 0.14
C SER A 114 -8.02 7.45 0.54
N LEU A 115 -6.82 7.04 0.11
CA LEU A 115 -6.28 5.72 0.42
C LEU A 115 -6.09 5.54 1.94
N PRO A 116 -6.59 4.44 2.51
CA PRO A 116 -6.43 4.16 3.93
C PRO A 116 -4.97 3.76 4.23
N VAL A 117 -4.48 4.14 5.41
CA VAL A 117 -3.15 3.71 5.90
C VAL A 117 -3.14 2.22 6.23
N CYS A 118 -4.26 1.74 6.77
CA CYS A 118 -4.46 0.35 7.15
C CYS A 118 -5.82 -0.14 6.67
N LYS A 119 -5.87 -1.39 6.23
CA LYS A 119 -7.12 -2.08 5.94
C LYS A 119 -7.28 -3.28 6.86
N GLU A 120 -8.38 -3.29 7.61
CA GLU A 120 -8.77 -4.41 8.47
C GLU A 120 -9.69 -5.36 7.70
N ILE A 121 -9.37 -6.66 7.75
CA ILE A 121 -10.13 -7.72 7.08
C ILE A 121 -10.30 -8.88 8.05
N THR A 122 -11.53 -9.30 8.26
CA THR A 122 -11.81 -10.50 9.05
C THR A 122 -12.27 -11.61 8.11
N CYS A 123 -11.50 -12.69 8.07
CA CYS A 123 -11.85 -13.91 7.35
C CYS A 123 -11.34 -15.14 8.10
N THR A 124 -12.01 -16.28 7.95
CA THR A 124 -11.63 -17.55 8.60
C THR A 124 -11.35 -17.43 10.11
N ASN A 125 -12.18 -16.63 10.83
CA ASN A 125 -12.05 -16.34 12.27
C ASN A 125 -10.72 -15.66 12.68
N LYS A 126 -10.09 -14.96 11.73
CA LYS A 126 -8.88 -14.16 11.98
C LYS A 126 -9.05 -12.76 11.44
N THR A 127 -8.48 -11.81 12.16
CA THR A 127 -8.36 -10.42 11.70
C THR A 127 -6.97 -10.19 11.12
N TYR A 128 -6.93 -9.64 9.93
CA TYR A 128 -5.72 -9.25 9.21
C TYR A 128 -5.68 -7.74 9.10
N TYR A 129 -4.53 -7.16 9.38
CA TYR A 129 -4.23 -5.73 9.18
C TYR A 129 -3.24 -5.59 8.04
N VAL A 130 -3.71 -5.04 6.94
CA VAL A 130 -2.92 -4.82 5.73
C VAL A 130 -2.39 -3.40 5.75
N VAL A 131 -1.07 -3.24 5.77
CA VAL A 131 -0.38 -1.94 5.80
C VAL A 131 0.84 -1.96 4.89
N GLU A 132 1.33 -0.80 4.46
CA GLU A 132 2.58 -0.76 3.70
C GLU A 132 3.79 -1.06 4.58
N SER A 133 3.87 -0.52 5.80
CA SER A 133 5.06 -0.66 6.63
C SER A 133 4.79 -1.18 8.04
N TRP A 134 4.17 -0.38 8.90
CA TRP A 134 4.03 -0.71 10.33
C TRP A 134 2.66 -0.36 10.91
N LEU A 135 2.26 -1.11 11.93
CA LEU A 135 1.10 -0.84 12.75
C LEU A 135 1.31 -1.47 14.13
N ASP A 136 1.08 -0.72 15.18
CA ASP A 136 1.00 -1.23 16.54
C ASP A 136 -0.42 -1.04 17.14
N GLU A 137 -0.66 -1.55 18.35
CA GLU A 137 -1.97 -1.44 19.01
C GLU A 137 -2.38 0.01 19.27
N TYR A 138 -1.42 0.88 19.60
CA TYR A 138 -1.69 2.28 19.85
C TYR A 138 -2.09 3.02 18.56
N ASP A 139 -1.38 2.79 17.45
CA ASP A 139 -1.73 3.36 16.15
C ASP A 139 -3.11 2.87 15.69
N LEU A 140 -3.41 1.57 15.90
CA LEU A 140 -4.72 0.99 15.59
C LEU A 140 -5.83 1.62 16.44
N TYR A 141 -5.58 1.84 17.73
CA TYR A 141 -6.51 2.53 18.63
C TYR A 141 -6.81 3.94 18.14
N LEU A 142 -5.78 4.71 17.76
CA LEU A 142 -5.93 6.07 17.23
C LEU A 142 -6.74 6.09 15.92
N MET A 143 -6.55 5.11 15.04
CA MET A 143 -7.32 5.00 13.81
C MET A 143 -8.81 4.74 14.07
N LYS A 144 -9.13 3.90 15.06
CA LYS A 144 -10.52 3.49 15.38
C LYS A 144 -11.29 4.55 16.16
N HIS A 145 -10.63 5.26 17.06
CA HIS A 145 -11.28 6.17 18.01
C HIS A 145 -11.05 7.66 17.72
N GLY A 146 -10.31 7.95 16.66
CA GLY A 146 -9.94 9.32 16.31
C GLY A 146 -8.78 9.86 17.16
N VAL A 147 -8.22 10.95 16.69
CA VAL A 147 -7.00 11.53 17.27
C VAL A 147 -7.38 12.51 18.38
N HIS A 148 -7.65 12.01 19.57
CA HIS A 148 -7.90 12.83 20.76
C HIS A 148 -6.64 13.27 21.51
N SER A 149 -5.45 12.78 21.11
CA SER A 149 -4.19 12.89 21.85
C SER A 149 -3.20 13.93 21.30
N GLY A 150 -3.65 14.86 20.47
CA GLY A 150 -2.76 15.85 19.85
C GLY A 150 -1.99 15.39 18.61
N ILE A 151 -2.01 14.09 18.31
CA ILE A 151 -1.44 13.54 17.08
C ILE A 151 -2.39 13.84 15.91
N ASN A 152 -1.93 14.53 14.88
CA ASN A 152 -2.76 14.78 13.71
C ASN A 152 -2.76 13.60 12.73
N LYS A 153 -3.72 13.60 11.79
CA LYS A 153 -3.86 12.52 10.78
C LYS A 153 -2.59 12.28 9.97
N HIS A 154 -1.84 13.33 9.67
CA HIS A 154 -0.58 13.22 8.94
C HIS A 154 0.50 12.53 9.77
N GLU A 155 0.64 12.89 11.04
CA GLU A 155 1.61 12.29 11.96
C GLU A 155 1.32 10.79 12.13
N LEU A 156 0.07 10.38 12.30
CA LEU A 156 -0.32 8.97 12.34
C LEU A 156 0.07 8.24 11.04
N ARG A 157 -0.17 8.84 9.87
CA ARG A 157 0.29 8.31 8.59
C ARG A 157 1.81 8.12 8.56
N MET A 158 2.56 9.13 8.98
CA MET A 158 4.02 9.06 9.01
C MET A 158 4.53 7.96 9.94
N ARG A 159 3.94 7.78 11.12
CA ARG A 159 4.26 6.66 12.02
C ARG A 159 4.05 5.32 11.33
N CYS A 160 2.89 5.07 10.75
CA CYS A 160 2.57 3.81 10.08
C CYS A 160 3.43 3.53 8.84
N LEU A 161 3.88 4.57 8.12
CA LEU A 161 4.66 4.40 6.91
C LEU A 161 6.18 4.31 7.16
N TYR A 162 6.69 4.91 8.25
CA TYR A 162 8.14 5.04 8.46
C TYR A 162 8.67 4.41 9.76
N ALA A 163 7.85 4.19 10.79
CA ALA A 163 8.34 3.72 12.09
C ALA A 163 8.85 2.27 12.11
N GLY A 164 8.42 1.45 11.19
CA GLY A 164 8.66 -0.01 11.23
C GLY A 164 9.94 -0.50 10.59
N MET A 165 10.86 0.38 10.19
CA MET A 165 12.05 -0.06 9.43
C MET A 165 13.00 -0.96 10.23
N ASN A 166 13.02 -0.88 11.55
CA ASN A 166 13.99 -1.56 12.42
C ASN A 166 13.40 -2.59 13.39
N ASN A 167 12.08 -2.74 13.48
CA ASN A 167 11.44 -3.63 14.45
C ASN A 167 10.99 -4.95 13.82
N ASP A 168 11.48 -6.02 14.35
CA ASP A 168 11.68 -7.20 13.56
C ASP A 168 10.69 -8.33 13.75
N ASN A 169 9.97 -8.55 14.82
CA ASN A 169 9.40 -9.91 14.85
C ASN A 169 8.23 -10.17 15.79
N LYS A 170 7.85 -9.25 16.64
CA LYS A 170 6.68 -9.47 17.48
C LYS A 170 5.93 -8.17 17.68
N ILE A 171 4.74 -8.13 17.15
CA ILE A 171 3.85 -7.01 17.35
C ILE A 171 2.84 -7.45 18.39
N ASP A 172 2.67 -6.61 19.42
CA ASP A 172 1.59 -6.74 20.38
C ASP A 172 0.30 -6.23 19.71
N LEU A 173 -0.26 -7.08 18.85
CA LEU A 173 -1.46 -6.81 18.08
C LEU A 173 -2.32 -8.07 18.09
N GLN A 174 -3.58 -7.94 18.50
CA GLN A 174 -4.54 -9.03 18.39
C GLN A 174 -4.95 -9.23 16.93
N GLY A 175 -4.12 -9.98 16.16
CA GLY A 175 -4.36 -10.22 14.74
C GLY A 175 -3.07 -10.54 13.98
N VAL A 176 -3.18 -10.54 12.67
CA VAL A 176 -2.07 -10.81 11.75
C VAL A 176 -1.77 -9.55 10.96
N LEU A 177 -0.55 -9.04 11.06
CA LEU A 177 -0.07 -7.94 10.25
C LEU A 177 0.47 -8.44 8.91
N ILE A 178 0.04 -7.83 7.82
CA ILE A 178 0.60 -8.06 6.49
C ILE A 178 1.23 -6.77 6.00
N ARG A 179 2.52 -6.82 5.69
CA ARG A 179 3.28 -5.63 5.33
C ARG A 179 4.30 -5.86 4.22
N ASN A 180 4.65 -4.77 3.53
CA ASN A 180 5.83 -4.70 2.70
C ASN A 180 7.07 -4.47 3.58
N ASN A 181 8.07 -5.31 3.44
CA ASN A 181 9.39 -5.07 4.06
C ASN A 181 10.48 -5.32 3.02
N ARG A 182 11.03 -4.24 2.47
CA ARG A 182 12.05 -4.28 1.40
C ARG A 182 13.36 -4.98 1.80
N HIS A 183 13.60 -5.18 3.09
CA HIS A 183 14.85 -5.74 3.61
C HIS A 183 14.72 -7.19 4.08
N LYS A 184 13.53 -7.78 3.99
CA LYS A 184 13.27 -9.15 4.47
C LYS A 184 12.87 -10.07 3.32
N CYS A 185 13.09 -11.35 3.54
CA CYS A 185 12.54 -12.39 2.66
C CYS A 185 11.02 -12.50 2.84
N ILE A 186 10.35 -12.99 1.79
CA ILE A 186 8.96 -13.42 1.89
C ILE A 186 8.83 -14.46 3.00
N GLY A 187 7.82 -14.33 3.86
CA GLY A 187 7.61 -15.31 4.94
C GLY A 187 6.60 -14.88 6.00
N ILE A 188 6.36 -15.81 6.91
CA ILE A 188 5.53 -15.63 8.09
C ILE A 188 6.44 -15.67 9.31
N PHE A 189 6.44 -14.58 10.09
CA PHE A 189 7.28 -14.43 11.28
C PHE A 189 6.38 -14.06 12.46
N GLY A 190 6.05 -15.04 13.30
CA GLY A 190 5.07 -14.85 14.37
C GLY A 190 3.69 -14.50 13.81
N ASN A 191 3.19 -13.32 14.16
CA ASN A 191 1.93 -12.77 13.62
C ASN A 191 2.13 -11.74 12.50
N VAL A 192 3.31 -11.70 11.88
CA VAL A 192 3.64 -10.79 10.78
C VAL A 192 3.89 -11.57 9.49
N ILE A 193 3.26 -11.15 8.41
CA ILE A 193 3.46 -11.67 7.05
C ILE A 193 4.19 -10.59 6.24
N HIS A 194 5.34 -10.94 5.71
CA HIS A 194 6.16 -10.07 4.88
C HIS A 194 5.96 -10.37 3.39
N LEU A 195 5.64 -9.32 2.63
CA LEU A 195 5.52 -9.33 1.17
C LEU A 195 6.48 -8.27 0.59
N PRO A 196 7.76 -8.58 0.43
CA PRO A 196 8.76 -7.61 0.02
C PRO A 196 8.57 -7.17 -1.43
N ALA A 197 8.53 -5.86 -1.69
CA ALA A 197 8.32 -5.30 -3.02
C ALA A 197 9.52 -5.46 -3.97
N ASN A 198 10.71 -5.77 -3.47
CA ASN A 198 11.95 -5.87 -4.26
C ASN A 198 12.21 -7.27 -4.84
N GLN A 199 11.31 -8.22 -4.66
CA GLN A 199 11.46 -9.62 -5.09
C GLN A 199 10.46 -10.02 -6.19
N GLY A 200 9.97 -9.06 -6.99
CA GLY A 200 8.89 -9.27 -7.95
C GLY A 200 7.51 -9.35 -7.28
N ILE A 201 6.51 -9.71 -8.06
CA ILE A 201 5.12 -9.75 -7.54
C ILE A 201 4.99 -10.85 -6.49
N GLN A 202 4.59 -10.44 -5.30
CA GLN A 202 4.31 -11.29 -4.16
C GLN A 202 2.82 -11.23 -3.82
N CYS A 203 2.23 -12.37 -3.53
CA CYS A 203 0.82 -12.46 -3.19
C CYS A 203 0.59 -13.41 -2.02
N PHE A 204 -0.35 -13.06 -1.15
CA PHE A 204 -0.78 -13.91 -0.06
C PHE A 204 -2.31 -14.02 -0.03
N CYS A 205 -2.82 -15.26 -0.12
CA CYS A 205 -4.23 -15.56 0.04
C CYS A 205 -4.59 -15.69 1.52
N LEU A 206 -5.51 -14.86 2.02
CA LEU A 206 -5.85 -14.81 3.44
C LEU A 206 -6.53 -16.09 3.92
N GLU A 207 -7.52 -16.57 3.18
CA GLU A 207 -8.32 -17.73 3.56
C GLU A 207 -7.49 -19.03 3.54
N LYS A 208 -6.66 -19.20 2.52
CA LYS A 208 -5.77 -20.37 2.40
C LYS A 208 -4.51 -20.25 3.23
N ARG A 209 -4.16 -19.04 3.69
CA ARG A 209 -2.90 -18.71 4.38
C ARG A 209 -1.67 -19.17 3.59
N GLN A 210 -1.68 -18.89 2.31
CA GLN A 210 -0.72 -19.39 1.34
C GLN A 210 -0.15 -18.29 0.48
N PHE A 211 1.15 -18.32 0.28
CA PHE A 211 1.81 -17.50 -0.73
C PHE A 211 1.50 -18.04 -2.13
N LEU A 212 1.30 -17.12 -3.06
CA LEU A 212 1.17 -17.40 -4.47
C LEU A 212 2.28 -16.62 -5.21
N SER A 213 2.97 -17.30 -6.09
CA SER A 213 3.98 -16.69 -6.96
C SER A 213 3.80 -17.19 -8.38
N ARG A 214 4.04 -16.30 -9.33
CA ARG A 214 4.13 -16.62 -10.75
C ARG A 214 5.19 -15.71 -11.35
N GLU A 215 6.07 -16.29 -12.13
CA GLU A 215 6.94 -15.47 -12.97
C GLU A 215 6.08 -14.74 -14.02
N VAL A 216 6.13 -13.42 -14.00
CA VAL A 216 5.46 -12.56 -14.98
C VAL A 216 6.59 -11.93 -15.79
N SER A 217 6.77 -12.43 -17.00
CA SER A 217 7.71 -11.91 -17.98
C SER A 217 7.19 -10.66 -18.69
#